data_e3b6717c9ebc6187f1e58a1cada5da1a
#
_entry.id   e3b6717c9ebc6187f1e58a1cada5da1a
#
_cell.length_a   1.000
_cell.length_b   1.000
_cell.length_c   1.000
_cell.angle_alpha   90.00
_cell.angle_beta   90.00
_cell.angle_gamma   90.00
#
_symmetry.space_group_name_H-M   'P 1'
#
loop_
_entity.id
_entity.type
_entity.pdbx_description
1 polymer ?
#
loop_
_entity_poly.entity_id
_entity_poly.type
_entity_poly.pdbx_seq_one_letter_code
_entity_poly.pdbx_strand_id
1 'polypeptide(L)'
;MTTRERCQKAMEYHEKGLNCGQSVLAAFTDITGFTEEQSMALASGFGGGMRCGGVCGVISACVVVLGMAYPSTLENGPEGKKRSTQLVKEFQSRFLQRFHQLNCHELLAESDIEGTSIARELGVTHHCRLMVVSGVEMLCGMLEELEAL
;
A
#
# COMPACT_ATOMS: atom_id res chain seq x y z
N MET A 1 -12.92 -9.01 7.11
CA MET A 1 -12.87 -8.54 5.69
C MET A 1 -11.89 -9.42 4.93
N THR A 2 -12.30 -9.95 3.78
CA THR A 2 -11.41 -10.74 2.92
C THR A 2 -10.43 -9.82 2.18
N THR A 3 -9.37 -10.40 1.66
CA THR A 3 -8.41 -9.66 0.80
C THR A 3 -9.13 -9.04 -0.39
N ARG A 4 -10.01 -9.79 -1.04
CA ARG A 4 -10.79 -9.29 -2.18
C ARG A 4 -11.67 -8.10 -1.81
N GLU A 5 -12.38 -8.18 -0.69
CA GLU A 5 -13.20 -7.08 -0.19
C GLU A 5 -12.37 -5.83 0.08
N ARG A 6 -11.19 -6.00 0.65
CA ARG A 6 -10.28 -4.90 0.93
C ARG A 6 -9.75 -4.26 -0.35
N CYS A 7 -9.38 -5.08 -1.32
CA CYS A 7 -8.96 -4.62 -2.65
C CYS A 7 -10.07 -3.83 -3.33
N GLN A 8 -11.29 -4.34 -3.29
CA GLN A 8 -12.44 -3.67 -3.88
C GLN A 8 -12.71 -2.32 -3.20
N LYS A 9 -12.61 -2.27 -1.88
CA LYS A 9 -12.78 -1.03 -1.13
C LYS A 9 -11.74 0.02 -1.53
N ALA A 10 -10.47 -0.36 -1.63
CA ALA A 10 -9.40 0.54 -2.07
C ALA A 10 -9.64 1.03 -3.51
N MET A 11 -10.06 0.14 -4.39
CA MET A 11 -10.40 0.48 -5.77
C MET A 11 -11.52 1.54 -5.81
N GLU A 12 -12.57 1.33 -5.04
CA GLU A 12 -13.71 2.26 -4.99
C GLU A 12 -13.31 3.64 -4.46
N TYR A 13 -12.45 3.71 -3.45
CA TYR A 13 -11.90 4.99 -2.98
C TYR A 13 -11.16 5.72 -4.08
N HIS A 14 -10.33 5.01 -4.84
CA HIS A 14 -9.58 5.59 -5.95
C HIS A 14 -10.51 6.09 -7.05
N GLU A 15 -11.54 5.33 -7.36
CA GLU A 15 -12.58 5.72 -8.33
C GLU A 15 -13.31 7.01 -7.91
N LYS A 16 -13.46 7.24 -6.61
CA LYS A 16 -14.10 8.42 -6.05
C LYS A 16 -13.17 9.65 -6.04
N GLY A 17 -11.94 9.51 -6.47
CA GLY A 17 -11.02 10.63 -6.62
C GLY A 17 -9.93 10.75 -5.55
N LEU A 18 -9.82 9.81 -4.62
CA LEU A 18 -8.72 9.80 -3.66
C LEU A 18 -7.42 9.43 -4.37
N ASN A 19 -6.29 9.92 -3.85
CA ASN A 19 -4.99 9.53 -4.40
C ASN A 19 -4.64 8.08 -4.01
N CYS A 20 -3.56 7.54 -4.58
CA CYS A 20 -3.14 6.17 -4.36
C CYS A 20 -2.93 5.84 -2.88
N GLY A 21 -2.21 6.70 -2.17
CA GLY A 21 -1.93 6.51 -0.75
C GLY A 21 -3.18 6.57 0.13
N GLN A 22 -4.05 7.53 -0.14
CA GLN A 22 -5.32 7.64 0.58
C GLN A 22 -6.19 6.41 0.38
N SER A 23 -6.27 5.94 -0.86
CA SER A 23 -7.09 4.77 -1.22
C SER A 23 -6.64 3.51 -0.50
N VAL A 24 -5.33 3.29 -0.41
CA VAL A 24 -4.76 2.15 0.30
C VAL A 24 -4.98 2.29 1.80
N LEU A 25 -4.57 3.41 2.38
CA LEU A 25 -4.59 3.58 3.84
C LEU A 25 -6.00 3.50 4.40
N ALA A 26 -6.97 4.10 3.73
CA ALA A 26 -8.37 4.06 4.16
C ALA A 26 -8.99 2.66 4.12
N ALA A 27 -8.37 1.73 3.40
CA ALA A 27 -8.83 0.35 3.34
C ALA A 27 -8.30 -0.52 4.49
N PHE A 28 -7.44 0.02 5.38
CA PHE A 28 -6.81 -0.71 6.47
C PHE A 28 -7.13 -0.14 7.86
N THR A 29 -8.28 0.51 8.02
CA THR A 29 -8.67 1.12 9.30
C THR A 29 -8.75 0.12 10.44
N ASP A 30 -9.10 -1.12 10.16
CA ASP A 30 -9.14 -2.22 11.14
C ASP A 30 -7.75 -2.58 11.68
N ILE A 31 -6.70 -2.37 10.89
CA ILE A 31 -5.32 -2.63 11.29
C ILE A 31 -4.70 -1.40 11.95
N THR A 32 -4.89 -0.22 11.35
CA THR A 32 -4.25 1.01 11.84
C THR A 32 -4.92 1.60 13.07
N GLY A 33 -6.23 1.38 13.22
CA GLY A 33 -7.02 2.05 14.24
C GLY A 33 -7.40 3.48 13.88
N PHE A 34 -6.98 3.97 12.72
CA PHE A 34 -7.40 5.28 12.22
C PHE A 34 -8.84 5.23 11.71
N THR A 35 -9.55 6.35 11.76
CA THR A 35 -10.80 6.49 11.03
C THR A 35 -10.50 6.64 9.53
N GLU A 36 -11.53 6.51 8.70
CA GLU A 36 -11.39 6.78 7.28
C GLU A 36 -10.91 8.20 7.01
N GLU A 37 -11.50 9.19 7.72
CA GLU A 37 -11.10 10.59 7.59
C GLU A 37 -9.65 10.82 8.00
N GLN A 38 -9.21 10.22 9.11
CA GLN A 38 -7.82 10.32 9.56
C GLN A 38 -6.86 9.70 8.54
N SER A 39 -7.23 8.56 7.96
CA SER A 39 -6.45 7.90 6.91
C SER A 39 -6.29 8.79 5.69
N MET A 40 -7.40 9.40 5.25
CA MET A 40 -7.41 10.30 4.10
C MET A 40 -6.57 11.56 4.36
N ALA A 41 -6.72 12.14 5.55
CA ALA A 41 -5.95 13.33 5.95
C ALA A 41 -4.45 13.04 6.02
N LEU A 42 -4.07 11.92 6.65
CA LEU A 42 -2.66 11.52 6.80
C LEU A 42 -2.00 11.32 5.44
N ALA A 43 -2.68 10.66 4.52
CA ALA A 43 -2.13 10.31 3.22
C ALA A 43 -2.39 11.38 2.13
N SER A 44 -2.94 12.55 2.49
CA SER A 44 -3.26 13.62 1.53
C SER A 44 -2.10 14.00 0.63
N GLY A 45 -0.88 13.99 1.15
CA GLY A 45 0.32 14.37 0.40
C GLY A 45 1.03 13.22 -0.30
N PHE A 46 0.53 11.99 -0.20
CA PHE A 46 1.24 10.82 -0.75
C PHE A 46 1.09 10.66 -2.27
N GLY A 47 0.08 11.28 -2.87
CA GLY A 47 -0.16 11.17 -4.31
C GLY A 47 1.00 11.70 -5.16
N GLY A 48 1.16 11.13 -6.35
CA GLY A 48 2.23 11.54 -7.26
C GLY A 48 3.62 11.33 -6.70
N GLY A 49 3.83 10.34 -5.84
CA GLY A 49 5.12 10.08 -5.20
C GLY A 49 5.57 11.26 -4.36
N MET A 50 4.79 11.65 -3.37
CA MET A 50 5.00 12.87 -2.55
C MET A 50 4.99 14.14 -3.40
N ARG A 51 4.19 14.14 -4.47
CA ARG A 51 4.05 15.26 -5.42
C ARG A 51 5.36 15.63 -6.15
N CYS A 52 6.36 14.75 -6.14
CA CYS A 52 7.65 15.00 -6.79
C CYS A 52 8.17 13.79 -7.58
N GLY A 53 7.29 12.84 -7.90
CA GLY A 53 7.68 11.66 -8.66
C GLY A 53 8.52 10.67 -7.87
N GLY A 54 8.55 10.80 -6.55
CA GLY A 54 9.28 9.91 -5.65
C GLY A 54 8.55 8.59 -5.41
N VAL A 55 8.77 7.98 -4.26
CA VAL A 55 8.21 6.67 -3.92
C VAL A 55 6.69 6.66 -4.13
N CYS A 56 6.20 5.62 -4.81
CA CYS A 56 4.77 5.45 -5.07
C CYS A 56 3.94 5.54 -3.78
N GLY A 57 2.84 6.31 -3.83
CA GLY A 57 1.96 6.52 -2.67
C GLY A 57 1.37 5.24 -2.13
N VAL A 58 1.22 4.21 -2.96
CA VAL A 58 0.81 2.87 -2.52
C VAL A 58 1.82 2.30 -1.53
N ILE A 59 3.10 2.42 -1.84
CA ILE A 59 4.19 1.94 -0.96
C ILE A 59 4.18 2.72 0.35
N SER A 60 4.09 4.05 0.27
CA SER A 60 4.07 4.91 1.46
C SER A 60 2.93 4.53 2.41
N ALA A 61 1.74 4.30 1.88
CA ALA A 61 0.58 3.87 2.66
C ALA A 61 0.79 2.48 3.27
N CYS A 62 1.31 1.53 2.50
CA CYS A 62 1.59 0.18 3.00
C CYS A 62 2.63 0.20 4.12
N VAL A 63 3.63 1.07 4.03
CA VAL A 63 4.63 1.25 5.08
C VAL A 63 3.99 1.77 6.37
N VAL A 64 3.03 2.70 6.26
CA VAL A 64 2.27 3.18 7.43
C VAL A 64 1.50 2.04 8.07
N VAL A 65 0.82 1.21 7.28
CA VAL A 65 0.07 0.04 7.79
C VAL A 65 1.00 -0.92 8.53
N LEU A 66 2.16 -1.23 7.94
CA LEU A 66 3.16 -2.10 8.57
C LEU A 66 3.67 -1.50 9.88
N GLY A 67 3.90 -0.20 9.91
CA GLY A 67 4.33 0.50 11.12
C GLY A 67 3.30 0.47 12.24
N MET A 68 2.03 0.56 11.89
CA MET A 68 0.95 0.47 12.88
C MET A 68 0.77 -0.96 13.41
N ALA A 69 0.94 -1.95 12.54
CA ALA A 69 0.83 -3.36 12.93
C ALA A 69 2.05 -3.85 13.73
N TYR A 70 3.23 -3.38 13.37
CA TYR A 70 4.51 -3.80 13.97
C TYR A 70 5.38 -2.58 14.25
N PRO A 71 5.02 -1.78 15.27
CA PRO A 71 5.66 -0.47 15.48
C PRO A 71 7.08 -0.60 16.01
N SER A 72 7.91 0.38 15.60
CA SER A 72 9.22 0.63 16.21
C SER A 72 9.03 1.80 17.18
N THR A 73 9.29 1.57 18.45
CA THR A 73 9.08 2.55 19.51
C THR A 73 10.30 2.61 20.44
N LEU A 74 10.31 3.57 21.34
CA LEU A 74 11.34 3.62 22.37
C LEU A 74 11.28 2.40 23.29
N GLU A 75 10.08 1.87 23.51
CA GLU A 75 9.84 0.74 24.40
C GLU A 75 10.47 -0.55 23.87
N ASN A 76 10.31 -0.85 22.56
CA ASN A 76 10.88 -2.08 21.99
C ASN A 76 12.29 -1.90 21.41
N GLY A 77 12.81 -0.66 21.42
CA GLY A 77 14.21 -0.34 21.15
C GLY A 77 14.77 -0.87 19.84
N PRO A 78 16.04 -1.35 19.86
CA PRO A 78 16.72 -1.82 18.64
C PRO A 78 16.02 -3.00 17.95
N GLU A 79 15.38 -3.88 18.70
CA GLU A 79 14.67 -5.03 18.14
C GLU A 79 13.45 -4.60 17.33
N GLY A 80 12.67 -3.64 17.84
CA GLY A 80 11.54 -3.07 17.11
C GLY A 80 11.98 -2.38 15.83
N LYS A 81 13.06 -1.62 15.89
CA LYS A 81 13.64 -0.95 14.73
C LYS A 81 14.10 -1.94 13.67
N LYS A 82 14.78 -3.00 14.09
CA LYS A 82 15.24 -4.06 13.19
C LYS A 82 14.07 -4.73 12.48
N ARG A 83 13.04 -5.08 13.24
CA ARG A 83 11.84 -5.72 12.69
C ARG A 83 11.13 -4.82 11.69
N SER A 84 10.92 -3.57 12.04
CA SER A 84 10.29 -2.59 11.17
C SER A 84 11.05 -2.45 9.85
N THR A 85 12.38 -2.33 9.94
CA THR A 85 13.24 -2.23 8.75
C THR A 85 13.09 -3.45 7.85
N GLN A 86 13.09 -4.65 8.43
CA GLN A 86 12.96 -5.89 7.67
C GLN A 86 11.61 -5.97 6.93
N LEU A 87 10.52 -5.58 7.60
CA LEU A 87 9.18 -5.65 7.02
C LEU A 87 9.02 -4.66 5.86
N VAL A 88 9.53 -3.46 6.01
CA VAL A 88 9.48 -2.44 4.95
C VAL A 88 10.28 -2.91 3.73
N LYS A 89 11.49 -3.41 3.95
CA LYS A 89 12.33 -3.93 2.86
C LYS A 89 11.69 -5.13 2.17
N GLU A 90 11.04 -5.99 2.92
CA GLU A 90 10.34 -7.13 2.34
C GLU A 90 9.18 -6.69 1.43
N PHE A 91 8.37 -5.74 1.87
CA PHE A 91 7.31 -5.21 1.03
C PHE A 91 7.86 -4.55 -0.23
N GLN A 92 8.89 -3.73 -0.09
CA GLN A 92 9.54 -3.09 -1.23
C GLN A 92 10.09 -4.11 -2.22
N SER A 93 10.70 -5.18 -1.72
CA SER A 93 11.21 -6.27 -2.56
C SER A 93 10.10 -6.93 -3.38
N ARG A 94 8.98 -7.23 -2.75
CA ARG A 94 7.82 -7.83 -3.44
C ARG A 94 7.24 -6.90 -4.50
N PHE A 95 7.16 -5.61 -4.18
CA PHE A 95 6.68 -4.60 -5.11
C PHE A 95 7.62 -4.47 -6.32
N LEU A 96 8.94 -4.45 -6.08
CA LEU A 96 9.95 -4.40 -7.14
C LEU A 96 9.89 -5.62 -8.05
N GLN A 97 9.68 -6.82 -7.49
CA GLN A 97 9.56 -8.04 -8.28
C GLN A 97 8.37 -7.98 -9.23
N ARG A 98 7.27 -7.35 -8.78
CA ARG A 98 6.05 -7.23 -9.59
C ARG A 98 6.11 -6.10 -10.60
N PHE A 99 6.56 -4.92 -10.19
CA PHE A 99 6.45 -3.71 -10.97
C PHE A 99 7.79 -3.11 -11.43
N HIS A 100 8.91 -3.66 -10.99
CA HIS A 100 10.28 -3.31 -11.41
C HIS A 100 10.78 -1.94 -10.99
N GLN A 101 9.93 -1.08 -10.44
CA GLN A 101 10.25 0.28 -9.99
C GLN A 101 9.57 0.56 -8.66
N LEU A 102 10.10 1.52 -7.90
CA LEU A 102 9.47 2.02 -6.66
C LEU A 102 8.92 3.43 -6.83
N ASN A 103 9.50 4.22 -7.74
CA ASN A 103 9.18 5.64 -7.88
C ASN A 103 8.02 5.88 -8.84
N CYS A 104 7.13 6.78 -8.46
CA CYS A 104 5.94 7.13 -9.22
C CYS A 104 6.27 7.54 -10.65
N HIS A 105 7.29 8.39 -10.84
CA HIS A 105 7.69 8.86 -12.15
C HIS A 105 8.03 7.71 -13.12
N GLU A 106 8.82 6.76 -12.64
CA GLU A 106 9.25 5.60 -13.44
C GLU A 106 8.13 4.60 -13.66
N LEU A 107 7.29 4.40 -12.63
CA LEU A 107 6.13 3.52 -12.73
C LEU A 107 5.13 4.02 -13.78
N LEU A 108 4.89 5.32 -13.84
CA LEU A 108 3.97 5.91 -14.81
C LEU A 108 4.51 5.82 -16.26
N ALA A 109 5.82 5.69 -16.42
CA ALA A 109 6.45 5.53 -17.72
C ALA A 109 6.43 4.10 -18.25
N GLU A 110 6.15 3.11 -17.37
CA GLU A 110 6.09 1.70 -17.76
C GLU A 110 4.82 1.40 -18.57
N SER A 111 4.96 0.72 -19.70
CA SER A 111 3.83 0.39 -20.59
C SER A 111 3.25 -1.01 -20.32
N ASP A 112 4.06 -1.93 -19.80
CA ASP A 112 3.67 -3.34 -19.61
C ASP A 112 3.58 -3.69 -18.12
N ILE A 113 2.60 -3.11 -17.43
CA ILE A 113 2.36 -3.41 -16.03
C ILE A 113 1.27 -4.46 -15.91
N GLU A 114 1.62 -5.57 -15.27
CA GLU A 114 0.68 -6.65 -14.97
C GLU A 114 0.29 -6.61 -13.50
N GLY A 115 -1.01 -6.50 -13.23
CA GLY A 115 -1.53 -6.52 -11.86
C GLY A 115 -1.51 -7.90 -11.24
N THR A 116 -1.74 -7.94 -9.94
CA THR A 116 -1.94 -9.19 -9.19
C THR A 116 -3.25 -9.87 -9.62
N SER A 117 -3.50 -11.08 -9.14
CA SER A 117 -4.67 -11.87 -9.54
C SER A 117 -5.98 -11.14 -9.27
N ILE A 118 -6.15 -10.52 -8.11
CA ILE A 118 -7.39 -9.80 -7.78
C ILE A 118 -7.56 -8.57 -8.69
N ALA A 119 -6.50 -7.85 -8.99
CA ALA A 119 -6.55 -6.72 -9.91
C ALA A 119 -7.07 -7.16 -11.28
N ARG A 120 -6.58 -8.30 -11.77
CA ARG A 120 -7.05 -8.89 -13.04
C ARG A 120 -8.52 -9.32 -12.95
N GLU A 121 -8.91 -9.99 -11.88
CA GLU A 121 -10.30 -10.43 -11.66
C GLU A 121 -11.27 -9.26 -11.60
N LEU A 122 -10.87 -8.13 -11.01
CA LEU A 122 -11.69 -6.93 -10.93
C LEU A 122 -11.68 -6.11 -12.21
N GLY A 123 -10.89 -6.52 -13.21
CA GLY A 123 -10.82 -5.86 -14.50
C GLY A 123 -10.18 -4.47 -14.46
N VAL A 124 -9.24 -4.25 -13.55
CA VAL A 124 -8.59 -2.95 -13.38
C VAL A 124 -7.63 -2.72 -14.55
N THR A 125 -7.83 -1.61 -15.26
CA THR A 125 -6.98 -1.20 -16.39
C THR A 125 -6.27 0.13 -16.14
N HIS A 126 -6.80 0.97 -15.28
CA HIS A 126 -6.19 2.24 -14.92
C HIS A 126 -4.85 1.99 -14.20
N HIS A 127 -3.79 2.63 -14.69
CA HIS A 127 -2.41 2.39 -14.25
C HIS A 127 -2.22 2.49 -12.73
N CYS A 128 -2.57 3.64 -12.15
CA CYS A 128 -2.44 3.87 -10.71
C CYS A 128 -3.37 2.97 -9.89
N ARG A 129 -4.59 2.76 -10.39
CA ARG A 129 -5.59 1.91 -9.72
C ARG A 129 -5.14 0.47 -9.66
N LEU A 130 -4.47 0.00 -10.72
CA LEU A 130 -3.89 -1.34 -10.76
C LEU A 130 -2.85 -1.50 -9.67
N MET A 131 -2.01 -0.50 -9.43
CA MET A 131 -1.04 -0.54 -8.34
C MET A 131 -1.69 -0.45 -6.96
N VAL A 132 -2.76 0.34 -6.80
CA VAL A 132 -3.54 0.40 -5.56
C VAL A 132 -4.05 -0.99 -5.18
N VAL A 133 -4.75 -1.64 -6.09
CA VAL A 133 -5.34 -2.96 -5.85
C VAL A 133 -4.24 -4.00 -5.61
N SER A 134 -3.22 -4.01 -6.46
CA SER A 134 -2.10 -4.96 -6.33
C SER A 134 -1.32 -4.77 -5.03
N GLY A 135 -1.08 -3.52 -4.64
CA GLY A 135 -0.40 -3.22 -3.38
C GLY A 135 -1.17 -3.71 -2.16
N VAL A 136 -2.50 -3.53 -2.17
CA VAL A 136 -3.36 -4.05 -1.11
C VAL A 136 -3.29 -5.57 -1.05
N GLU A 137 -3.37 -6.23 -2.18
CA GLU A 137 -3.29 -7.71 -2.22
C GLU A 137 -1.95 -8.20 -1.69
N MET A 138 -0.84 -7.58 -2.10
CA MET A 138 0.50 -7.95 -1.64
C MET A 138 0.66 -7.72 -0.14
N LEU A 139 0.16 -6.60 0.37
CA LEU A 139 0.25 -6.32 1.80
C LEU A 139 -0.59 -7.30 2.62
N CYS A 140 -1.80 -7.62 2.17
CA CYS A 140 -2.62 -8.64 2.82
C CYS A 140 -1.90 -9.98 2.88
N GLY A 141 -1.23 -10.38 1.80
CA GLY A 141 -0.44 -11.61 1.79
C GLY A 141 0.65 -11.61 2.85
N MET A 142 1.37 -10.49 3.00
CA MET A 142 2.37 -10.36 4.06
C MET A 142 1.75 -10.41 5.46
N LEU A 143 0.65 -9.68 5.66
CA LEU A 143 -0.02 -9.63 6.97
C LEU A 143 -0.58 -10.99 7.37
N GLU A 144 -1.08 -11.77 6.42
CA GLU A 144 -1.53 -13.14 6.66
C GLU A 144 -0.37 -14.03 7.07
N GLU A 145 0.77 -13.96 6.38
CA GLU A 145 1.98 -14.70 6.74
C GLU A 145 2.47 -14.34 8.15
N LEU A 146 2.28 -13.08 8.55
CA LEU A 146 2.66 -12.59 9.89
C LEU A 146 1.56 -12.81 10.93
N GLU A 147 0.44 -13.40 10.54
CA GLU A 147 -0.73 -13.66 11.41
C GLU A 147 -1.35 -12.36 11.98
N ALA A 148 -1.30 -11.26 11.22
CA ALA A 148 -1.90 -9.99 11.62
C ALA A 148 -3.33 -9.81 11.09
N LEU A 149 -3.79 -10.74 10.26
CA LEU A 149 -5.14 -10.76 9.71
C LEU A 149 -5.90 -12.02 10.12
#